data_4f5a99f0c4ff312e0a7a4d29eeb544d6
#
_entry.id   4f5a99f0c4ff312e0a7a4d29eeb544d6
#
_cell.length_a   1.000
_cell.length_b   1.000
_cell.length_c   1.000
_cell.angle_alpha   90.00
_cell.angle_beta   90.00
_cell.angle_gamma   90.00
#
_symmetry.space_group_name_H-M   'P 1'
#
loop_
_entity.id
_entity.type
_entity.pdbx_description
1 polymer ?
#
loop_
_entity_poly.entity_id
_entity_poly.type
_entity_poly.pdbx_seq_one_letter_code
_entity_poly.pdbx_strand_id
1 'polypeptide(L)'
;KHHASAVEKEGDRITAVRALDTQSGAELRVLGDYFADCTGHAWIGYWAEADSEMTPEGRMGMSNMWAWGELDEPTEFPETPWALDLYMEDFPYPRDHHGQWFWESGFDKNAVGDAEGIRDWNLRAVYGAFNAMKNRDGADQHKTAVLTWVAFIGGPRESRRLMGDVVLTQQDIVSKRDFPDGCVPSTWSIDLHYPKQQYAKKFPDNPFISIAVHGKGVDRSYGYPIPYRCFYSRNVGNLFMAGRCISVTHEALGTTRVMKTCGMMGEVVGKAASICALYDCDPRDVYEQHLEDLIELIRLPGKARRSTPSGEITIPDDALPLAGPMGPPTGQDATKLEGVVVDDTQARLEGSWTEGAGLKNYVNYGYRYASPKSGASATYTLKSPKAGRYLIELFSQAHPNRSTKTPVTVRRGDFVRTFSVDQRTKSAEDRIAVDTIDLKELEEITVTIGTDNADGTVHIDAVRLIESK
;
A
#
# COMPACT_ATOMS: atom_id res chain seq x y z
N LYS A 1 0.78 -9.70 27.75
CA LYS A 1 -0.31 -8.98 27.07
C LYS A 1 -0.60 -7.70 27.84
N HIS A 2 -0.18 -6.57 27.28
CA HIS A 2 -0.28 -5.29 27.96
C HIS A 2 -1.16 -4.33 27.17
N HIS A 3 -1.97 -3.54 27.86
CA HIS A 3 -2.81 -2.49 27.29
C HIS A 3 -2.36 -1.14 27.85
N ALA A 4 -1.95 -0.23 26.96
CA ALA A 4 -1.63 1.12 27.35
C ALA A 4 -2.87 1.82 27.94
N SER A 5 -2.75 2.46 29.08
CA SER A 5 -3.86 3.03 29.83
C SER A 5 -3.74 4.53 30.12
N ALA A 6 -2.53 5.08 30.07
CA ALA A 6 -2.28 6.50 30.29
C ALA A 6 -0.86 6.89 29.82
N VAL A 7 -0.61 8.19 29.78
CA VAL A 7 0.69 8.78 29.45
C VAL A 7 1.08 9.78 30.55
N GLU A 8 2.35 9.81 30.90
CA GLU A 8 2.95 10.86 31.72
C GLU A 8 3.80 11.77 30.83
N LYS A 9 3.72 13.07 30.99
CA LYS A 9 4.47 14.06 30.20
C LYS A 9 5.06 15.16 31.08
N GLU A 10 6.15 15.74 30.57
CA GLU A 10 6.73 16.99 31.04
C GLU A 10 6.83 17.93 29.82
N GLY A 11 6.12 19.05 29.92
CA GLY A 11 6.01 19.97 28.77
C GLY A 11 5.37 19.29 27.54
N ASP A 12 6.07 19.29 26.43
CA ASP A 12 5.70 18.68 25.16
C ASP A 12 6.27 17.27 24.95
N ARG A 13 6.87 16.66 25.98
CA ARG A 13 7.51 15.33 25.89
C ARG A 13 6.82 14.30 26.75
N ILE A 14 6.66 13.11 26.23
CA ILE A 14 6.23 11.93 26.99
C ILE A 14 7.43 11.43 27.80
N THR A 15 7.21 11.16 29.07
CA THR A 15 8.22 10.61 30.00
C THR A 15 7.95 9.14 30.33
N ALA A 16 6.68 8.72 30.30
CA ALA A 16 6.31 7.33 30.51
C ALA A 16 4.95 6.98 29.85
N VAL A 17 4.78 5.72 29.52
CA VAL A 17 3.49 5.12 29.22
C VAL A 17 3.11 4.18 30.35
N ARG A 18 1.91 4.36 30.91
CA ARG A 18 1.32 3.40 31.85
C ARG A 18 0.60 2.31 31.08
N ALA A 19 0.80 1.07 31.46
CA ALA A 19 0.18 -0.08 30.85
C ALA A 19 -0.34 -1.06 31.89
N LEU A 20 -1.46 -1.69 31.57
CA LEU A 20 -2.07 -2.75 32.38
C LEU A 20 -1.71 -4.11 31.77
N ASP A 21 -1.13 -5.00 32.55
CA ASP A 21 -1.07 -6.40 32.19
C ASP A 21 -2.47 -7.02 32.31
N THR A 22 -3.06 -7.37 31.17
CA THR A 22 -4.44 -7.87 31.12
C THR A 22 -4.60 -9.31 31.67
N GLN A 23 -3.51 -9.99 32.02
CA GLN A 23 -3.55 -11.33 32.61
C GLN A 23 -3.45 -11.28 34.13
N SER A 24 -2.58 -10.44 34.67
CA SER A 24 -2.34 -10.33 36.12
C SER A 24 -3.06 -9.16 36.78
N GLY A 25 -3.48 -8.16 35.99
CA GLY A 25 -3.99 -6.88 36.52
C GLY A 25 -2.89 -5.94 37.04
N ALA A 26 -1.61 -6.30 36.88
CA ALA A 26 -0.52 -5.45 37.32
C ALA A 26 -0.37 -4.21 36.42
N GLU A 27 -0.14 -3.06 37.04
CA GLU A 27 0.21 -1.85 36.32
C GLU A 27 1.73 -1.77 36.11
N LEU A 28 2.12 -1.39 34.90
CA LEU A 28 3.50 -1.15 34.50
C LEU A 28 3.67 0.32 34.12
N ARG A 29 4.82 0.86 34.43
CA ARG A 29 5.29 2.18 34.01
C ARG A 29 6.49 1.97 33.06
N VAL A 30 6.29 2.25 31.78
CA VAL A 30 7.30 2.04 30.74
C VAL A 30 7.96 3.37 30.43
N LEU A 31 9.25 3.47 30.72
CA LEU A 31 10.07 4.65 30.44
C LEU A 31 10.69 4.53 29.06
N GLY A 32 10.98 5.66 28.42
CA GLY A 32 11.66 5.72 27.14
C GLY A 32 11.97 7.16 26.75
N ASP A 33 12.93 7.32 25.85
CA ASP A 33 13.27 8.62 25.28
C ASP A 33 12.33 8.98 24.14
N TYR A 34 11.89 7.96 23.37
CA TYR A 34 10.97 8.08 22.25
C TYR A 34 9.82 7.09 22.37
N PHE A 35 8.65 7.49 21.90
CA PHE A 35 7.43 6.69 21.91
C PHE A 35 6.81 6.63 20.52
N ALA A 36 6.16 5.51 20.20
CA ALA A 36 5.47 5.36 18.93
C ALA A 36 4.01 4.93 19.17
N ASP A 37 3.06 5.73 18.70
CA ASP A 37 1.65 5.36 18.72
C ASP A 37 1.33 4.47 17.50
N CYS A 38 1.20 3.17 17.75
CA CYS A 38 0.75 2.17 16.78
C CYS A 38 -0.60 1.57 17.19
N THR A 39 -1.35 2.22 18.07
CA THR A 39 -2.59 1.70 18.66
C THR A 39 -3.76 1.67 17.68
N GLY A 40 -3.63 2.34 16.55
CA GLY A 40 -4.66 2.46 15.53
C GLY A 40 -5.82 3.39 15.89
N HIS A 41 -5.99 3.70 17.17
CA HIS A 41 -6.96 4.68 17.69
C HIS A 41 -6.31 5.94 18.22
N ALA A 42 -4.98 6.07 18.06
CA ALA A 42 -4.20 7.18 18.60
C ALA A 42 -4.35 7.35 20.12
N TRP A 43 -4.28 6.24 20.88
CA TRP A 43 -4.44 6.31 22.33
C TRP A 43 -3.30 7.03 23.01
N ILE A 44 -2.04 6.75 22.62
CA ILE A 44 -0.87 7.40 23.20
C ILE A 44 -0.90 8.90 22.89
N GLY A 45 -1.13 9.25 21.63
CA GLY A 45 -1.26 10.64 21.22
C GLY A 45 -2.40 11.37 21.92
N TYR A 46 -3.55 10.73 22.09
CA TYR A 46 -4.69 11.31 22.81
C TYR A 46 -4.37 11.65 24.26
N TRP A 47 -3.76 10.72 25.00
CA TRP A 47 -3.37 10.99 26.39
C TRP A 47 -2.19 11.96 26.51
N ALA A 48 -1.34 12.03 25.48
CA ALA A 48 -0.26 13.01 25.41
C ALA A 48 -0.72 14.40 24.94
N GLU A 49 -2.03 14.58 24.65
CA GLU A 49 -2.61 15.82 24.10
C GLU A 49 -1.99 16.23 22.77
N ALA A 50 -1.62 15.21 21.96
CA ALA A 50 -1.18 15.44 20.59
C ALA A 50 -2.35 15.95 19.75
N ASP A 51 -2.06 16.89 18.86
CA ASP A 51 -3.03 17.39 17.91
C ASP A 51 -3.61 16.23 17.11
N SER A 52 -4.92 16.14 17.08
CA SER A 52 -5.62 15.03 16.42
C SER A 52 -6.93 15.49 15.77
N GLU A 53 -7.37 14.73 14.78
CA GLU A 53 -8.61 14.94 14.07
C GLU A 53 -9.41 13.63 14.01
N MET A 54 -10.73 13.75 14.06
CA MET A 54 -11.68 12.68 13.73
C MET A 54 -12.67 13.23 12.74
N THR A 55 -12.87 12.54 11.62
CA THR A 55 -13.84 12.93 10.60
C THR A 55 -15.22 13.10 11.21
N PRO A 56 -15.86 14.28 11.09
CA PRO A 56 -17.14 14.53 11.75
C PRO A 56 -18.30 13.76 11.11
N GLU A 57 -18.33 13.68 9.77
CA GLU A 57 -19.35 13.02 8.97
C GLU A 57 -18.72 12.18 7.86
N GLY A 58 -19.39 11.11 7.41
CA GLY A 58 -18.90 10.20 6.38
C GLY A 58 -17.85 9.20 6.88
N ARG A 59 -17.72 9.02 8.20
CA ARG A 59 -16.79 8.03 8.78
C ARG A 59 -17.11 6.62 8.34
N MET A 60 -16.06 5.86 8.08
CA MET A 60 -16.16 4.43 7.82
C MET A 60 -16.58 3.68 9.09
N GLY A 61 -17.31 2.59 8.90
CA GLY A 61 -17.81 1.75 9.98
C GLY A 61 -16.79 0.76 10.54
N MET A 62 -17.30 -0.22 11.24
CA MET A 62 -16.57 -1.33 11.85
C MET A 62 -17.15 -2.65 11.36
N SER A 63 -16.27 -3.58 10.95
CA SER A 63 -16.66 -4.91 10.46
C SER A 63 -16.54 -5.95 11.56
N ASN A 64 -17.53 -6.86 11.65
CA ASN A 64 -17.36 -8.14 12.32
C ASN A 64 -17.47 -9.25 11.26
N MET A 65 -16.32 -9.82 10.90
CA MET A 65 -16.24 -10.89 9.92
C MET A 65 -16.76 -12.20 10.50
N TRP A 66 -17.21 -13.09 9.65
CA TRP A 66 -17.65 -14.43 10.01
C TRP A 66 -17.34 -15.40 8.88
N ALA A 67 -17.31 -16.69 9.18
CA ALA A 67 -17.09 -17.74 8.23
C ALA A 67 -18.01 -18.94 8.51
N TRP A 68 -18.38 -19.63 7.47
CA TRP A 68 -19.13 -20.87 7.54
C TRP A 68 -18.52 -21.90 6.58
N GLY A 69 -18.87 -23.15 6.75
CA GLY A 69 -18.43 -24.26 5.90
C GLY A 69 -19.56 -25.26 5.71
N GLU A 70 -19.33 -26.24 4.84
CA GLU A 70 -20.26 -27.36 4.59
C GLU A 70 -19.76 -28.60 5.31
N LEU A 71 -20.69 -29.38 5.87
CA LEU A 71 -20.45 -30.74 6.39
C LEU A 71 -21.02 -31.76 5.43
N ASP A 72 -20.68 -33.02 5.62
CA ASP A 72 -21.20 -34.13 4.81
C ASP A 72 -22.67 -34.43 5.11
N GLU A 73 -23.14 -34.09 6.30
CA GLU A 73 -24.50 -34.33 6.78
C GLU A 73 -25.25 -33.04 7.07
N PRO A 74 -26.59 -33.03 6.92
CA PRO A 74 -27.40 -31.89 7.31
C PRO A 74 -27.23 -31.52 8.78
N THR A 75 -27.19 -30.21 9.03
CA THR A 75 -27.08 -29.67 10.39
C THR A 75 -28.27 -28.81 10.73
N GLU A 76 -28.61 -28.73 12.00
CA GLU A 76 -29.62 -27.79 12.51
C GLU A 76 -28.97 -26.54 13.04
N PHE A 77 -29.70 -25.44 12.97
CA PHE A 77 -29.33 -24.17 13.58
C PHE A 77 -30.57 -23.62 14.31
N PRO A 78 -30.45 -23.18 15.56
CA PRO A 78 -31.58 -22.67 16.30
C PRO A 78 -32.07 -21.33 15.68
N GLU A 79 -33.36 -21.10 15.73
CA GLU A 79 -33.94 -19.80 15.41
C GLU A 79 -33.32 -18.71 16.28
N THR A 80 -33.01 -17.57 15.67
CA THR A 80 -32.40 -16.42 16.34
C THR A 80 -33.33 -15.19 16.31
N PRO A 81 -34.43 -15.18 17.05
CA PRO A 81 -35.42 -14.09 16.99
C PRO A 81 -34.89 -12.74 17.50
N TRP A 82 -33.78 -12.77 18.22
CA TRP A 82 -33.07 -11.58 18.71
C TRP A 82 -32.14 -10.93 17.63
N ALA A 83 -31.83 -11.67 16.57
CA ALA A 83 -31.00 -11.21 15.48
C ALA A 83 -31.76 -10.27 14.53
N LEU A 84 -31.09 -9.67 13.56
CA LEU A 84 -31.76 -8.87 12.55
C LEU A 84 -32.60 -9.77 11.62
N ASP A 85 -33.75 -9.25 11.24
CA ASP A 85 -34.69 -9.93 10.34
C ASP A 85 -34.21 -9.83 8.90
N LEU A 86 -33.35 -10.81 8.49
CA LEU A 86 -32.70 -10.84 7.20
C LEU A 86 -33.16 -12.04 6.35
N TYR A 87 -32.98 -11.89 5.04
CA TYR A 87 -33.21 -12.87 3.98
C TYR A 87 -31.99 -12.96 3.06
N MET A 88 -31.94 -13.96 2.17
CA MET A 88 -30.79 -14.14 1.26
C MET A 88 -30.58 -12.94 0.32
N GLU A 89 -31.62 -12.20 -0.03
CA GLU A 89 -31.55 -10.95 -0.77
C GLU A 89 -30.77 -9.84 -0.06
N ASP A 90 -30.63 -9.93 1.25
CA ASP A 90 -29.90 -8.97 2.08
C ASP A 90 -28.39 -9.21 2.04
N PHE A 91 -27.90 -10.27 1.40
CA PHE A 91 -26.45 -10.52 1.30
C PHE A 91 -25.80 -9.53 0.32
N PRO A 92 -24.61 -9.01 0.67
CA PRO A 92 -23.96 -7.97 -0.16
C PRO A 92 -23.49 -8.50 -1.52
N TYR A 93 -23.13 -9.78 -1.55
CA TYR A 93 -22.63 -10.48 -2.72
C TYR A 93 -23.07 -11.94 -2.68
N PRO A 94 -23.41 -12.56 -3.83
CA PRO A 94 -23.63 -14.00 -3.94
C PRO A 94 -22.26 -14.71 -3.83
N ARG A 95 -21.73 -14.83 -2.63
CA ARG A 95 -20.48 -15.55 -2.37
C ARG A 95 -20.73 -16.74 -1.46
N ASP A 96 -20.24 -17.88 -1.90
CA ASP A 96 -20.61 -19.18 -1.35
C ASP A 96 -19.87 -19.57 -0.05
N HIS A 97 -18.96 -18.76 0.52
CA HIS A 97 -18.07 -19.32 1.50
C HIS A 97 -17.86 -18.60 2.83
N HIS A 98 -18.14 -17.35 3.01
CA HIS A 98 -17.86 -16.68 4.29
C HIS A 98 -18.45 -15.29 4.43
N GLY A 99 -18.55 -14.84 5.67
CA GLY A 99 -18.84 -13.45 6.00
C GLY A 99 -17.71 -12.54 5.56
N GLN A 100 -18.03 -11.55 4.78
CA GLN A 100 -17.09 -10.60 4.23
C GLN A 100 -16.89 -9.42 5.17
N TRP A 101 -15.82 -8.66 4.95
CA TRP A 101 -15.60 -7.37 5.61
C TRP A 101 -16.65 -6.31 5.26
N PHE A 102 -17.59 -6.62 4.40
CA PHE A 102 -18.74 -5.74 4.06
C PHE A 102 -19.89 -5.83 5.07
N TRP A 103 -19.89 -6.78 5.98
CA TRP A 103 -20.76 -6.84 7.15
C TRP A 103 -20.28 -5.82 8.17
N GLU A 104 -20.70 -4.59 7.97
CA GLU A 104 -20.12 -3.40 8.58
C GLU A 104 -21.23 -2.44 8.99
N SER A 105 -21.14 -1.88 10.19
CA SER A 105 -22.05 -0.86 10.69
C SER A 105 -21.31 0.17 11.53
N GLY A 106 -22.06 1.09 12.15
CA GLY A 106 -21.47 2.12 12.98
C GLY A 106 -20.88 3.28 12.18
N PHE A 107 -21.35 3.47 10.94
CA PHE A 107 -21.04 4.65 10.15
C PHE A 107 -21.42 5.91 10.92
N ASP A 108 -20.51 6.88 10.98
CA ASP A 108 -20.63 8.12 11.75
C ASP A 108 -20.73 7.97 13.27
N LYS A 109 -20.67 6.75 13.80
CA LYS A 109 -20.55 6.50 15.24
C LYS A 109 -19.09 6.62 15.68
N ASN A 110 -18.90 6.82 16.98
CA ASN A 110 -17.55 6.84 17.53
C ASN A 110 -17.02 5.41 17.70
N ALA A 111 -16.12 5.00 16.80
CA ALA A 111 -15.52 3.66 16.81
C ALA A 111 -14.74 3.32 18.10
N VAL A 112 -14.47 4.30 18.96
CA VAL A 112 -13.83 4.14 20.26
C VAL A 112 -14.86 4.05 21.38
N GLY A 113 -15.76 5.04 21.47
CA GLY A 113 -16.74 5.12 22.54
C GLY A 113 -17.92 4.14 22.37
N ASP A 114 -18.31 3.88 21.13
CA ASP A 114 -19.47 3.02 20.78
C ASP A 114 -19.06 1.61 20.30
N ALA A 115 -17.79 1.23 20.47
CA ALA A 115 -17.22 0.00 19.92
C ALA A 115 -18.05 -1.25 20.24
N GLU A 116 -18.52 -1.41 21.48
CA GLU A 116 -19.30 -2.57 21.90
C GLU A 116 -20.71 -2.56 21.29
N GLY A 117 -21.37 -1.41 21.28
CA GLY A 117 -22.69 -1.27 20.64
C GLY A 117 -22.65 -1.55 19.14
N ILE A 118 -21.59 -1.13 18.44
CA ILE A 118 -21.37 -1.43 17.03
C ILE A 118 -21.14 -2.93 16.84
N ARG A 119 -20.29 -3.55 17.65
CA ARG A 119 -20.06 -5.00 17.64
C ARG A 119 -21.34 -5.78 17.85
N ASP A 120 -22.12 -5.43 18.86
CA ASP A 120 -23.35 -6.15 19.19
C ASP A 120 -24.37 -6.07 18.07
N TRP A 121 -24.48 -4.92 17.41
CA TRP A 121 -25.31 -4.78 16.22
C TRP A 121 -24.81 -5.64 15.06
N ASN A 122 -23.50 -5.65 14.80
CA ASN A 122 -22.90 -6.48 13.76
C ASN A 122 -23.11 -7.97 14.04
N LEU A 123 -22.99 -8.42 15.29
CA LEU A 123 -23.31 -9.79 15.65
C LEU A 123 -24.78 -10.15 15.40
N ARG A 124 -25.71 -9.24 15.68
CA ARG A 124 -27.12 -9.43 15.32
C ARG A 124 -27.32 -9.56 13.81
N ALA A 125 -26.57 -8.80 13.01
CA ALA A 125 -26.58 -8.93 11.55
C ALA A 125 -26.02 -10.29 11.08
N VAL A 126 -24.90 -10.74 11.63
CA VAL A 126 -24.26 -12.03 11.31
C VAL A 126 -25.20 -13.19 11.63
N TYR A 127 -25.76 -13.23 12.83
CA TYR A 127 -26.67 -14.31 13.23
C TYR A 127 -28.01 -14.26 12.47
N GLY A 128 -28.48 -13.07 12.10
CA GLY A 128 -29.65 -12.92 11.23
C GLY A 128 -29.40 -13.45 9.83
N ALA A 129 -28.23 -13.18 9.28
CA ALA A 129 -27.81 -13.72 7.99
C ALA A 129 -27.68 -15.24 8.03
N PHE A 130 -27.03 -15.80 9.05
CA PHE A 130 -26.91 -17.27 9.16
C PHE A 130 -28.27 -17.94 9.41
N ASN A 131 -29.17 -17.29 10.14
CA ASN A 131 -30.56 -17.73 10.28
C ASN A 131 -31.29 -17.73 8.93
N ALA A 132 -31.08 -16.73 8.06
CA ALA A 132 -31.65 -16.73 6.72
C ALA A 132 -31.15 -17.92 5.88
N MET A 133 -29.86 -18.25 5.97
CA MET A 133 -29.27 -19.43 5.30
C MET A 133 -29.87 -20.74 5.79
N LYS A 134 -30.12 -20.89 7.09
CA LYS A 134 -30.48 -22.18 7.71
C LYS A 134 -31.98 -22.39 7.87
N ASN A 135 -32.75 -21.34 8.15
CA ASN A 135 -34.12 -21.47 8.61
C ASN A 135 -35.15 -20.74 7.75
N ARG A 136 -34.70 -19.98 6.73
CA ARG A 136 -35.57 -19.19 5.85
C ARG A 136 -35.37 -19.54 4.38
N ASP A 137 -35.37 -18.54 3.52
CA ASP A 137 -35.31 -18.68 2.07
C ASP A 137 -33.98 -19.27 1.54
N GLY A 138 -32.93 -19.34 2.35
CA GLY A 138 -31.67 -20.04 2.07
C GLY A 138 -31.64 -21.53 2.47
N ALA A 139 -32.64 -22.03 3.21
CA ALA A 139 -32.60 -23.32 3.87
C ALA A 139 -32.35 -24.52 2.93
N ASP A 140 -32.93 -24.49 1.74
CA ASP A 140 -32.78 -25.58 0.78
C ASP A 140 -31.37 -25.68 0.20
N GLN A 141 -30.65 -24.55 0.08
CA GLN A 141 -29.31 -24.48 -0.47
C GLN A 141 -28.21 -24.72 0.58
N HIS A 142 -28.51 -24.51 1.87
CA HIS A 142 -27.52 -24.51 2.95
C HIS A 142 -27.81 -25.55 4.04
N LYS A 143 -28.35 -26.72 3.68
CA LYS A 143 -28.72 -27.78 4.63
C LYS A 143 -27.54 -28.27 5.46
N THR A 144 -26.36 -28.35 4.86
CA THR A 144 -25.11 -28.82 5.48
C THR A 144 -24.24 -27.70 6.04
N ALA A 145 -24.66 -26.44 5.90
CA ALA A 145 -23.88 -25.29 6.36
C ALA A 145 -23.78 -25.23 7.89
N VAL A 146 -22.59 -24.95 8.38
CA VAL A 146 -22.27 -24.74 9.80
C VAL A 146 -21.46 -23.44 9.98
N LEU A 147 -21.84 -22.63 10.98
CA LEU A 147 -21.11 -21.43 11.34
C LEU A 147 -19.78 -21.83 12.02
N THR A 148 -18.65 -21.61 11.38
CA THR A 148 -17.35 -22.07 11.84
C THR A 148 -16.59 -21.03 12.67
N TRP A 149 -16.84 -19.75 12.43
CA TRP A 149 -16.17 -18.67 13.13
C TRP A 149 -16.94 -17.35 13.03
N VAL A 150 -16.90 -16.57 14.09
CA VAL A 150 -17.41 -15.20 14.14
C VAL A 150 -16.39 -14.32 14.85
N ALA A 151 -16.03 -13.18 14.26
CA ALA A 151 -15.17 -12.22 14.90
C ALA A 151 -15.92 -11.55 16.07
N PHE A 152 -15.44 -11.78 17.29
CA PHE A 152 -15.98 -11.10 18.48
C PHE A 152 -15.51 -9.63 18.57
N ILE A 153 -14.26 -9.37 18.17
CA ILE A 153 -13.69 -8.02 18.16
C ILE A 153 -13.99 -7.38 16.81
N GLY A 154 -14.64 -6.21 16.83
CA GLY A 154 -14.87 -5.44 15.62
C GLY A 154 -13.59 -4.88 15.02
N GLY A 155 -13.49 -4.89 13.70
CA GLY A 155 -12.39 -4.30 12.94
C GLY A 155 -12.69 -2.87 12.51
N PRO A 156 -12.33 -1.84 13.31
CA PRO A 156 -12.59 -0.45 12.96
C PRO A 156 -11.68 -0.02 11.80
N ARG A 157 -12.26 0.73 10.86
CA ARG A 157 -11.53 1.24 9.70
C ARG A 157 -10.97 2.63 9.93
N GLU A 158 -11.64 3.40 10.74
CA GLU A 158 -11.33 4.80 11.00
C GLU A 158 -11.58 5.18 12.45
N SER A 159 -10.75 6.07 12.98
CA SER A 159 -10.92 6.76 14.25
C SER A 159 -10.08 8.03 14.27
N ARG A 160 -9.46 8.39 15.41
CA ARG A 160 -8.55 9.54 15.49
C ARG A 160 -7.32 9.36 14.60
N ARG A 161 -6.92 10.45 13.98
CA ARG A 161 -5.65 10.61 13.26
C ARG A 161 -4.86 11.71 13.95
N LEU A 162 -3.60 11.46 14.23
CA LEU A 162 -2.69 12.46 14.81
C LEU A 162 -2.18 13.38 13.69
N MET A 163 -1.86 14.61 14.04
CA MET A 163 -1.37 15.60 13.09
C MET A 163 0.15 15.69 13.16
N GLY A 164 0.77 15.45 12.01
CA GLY A 164 2.18 15.69 11.75
C GLY A 164 2.41 17.05 11.08
N ASP A 165 3.63 17.30 10.65
CA ASP A 165 3.99 18.51 9.91
C ASP A 165 3.45 18.50 8.47
N VAL A 166 3.10 17.32 7.95
CA VAL A 166 2.37 17.14 6.69
C VAL A 166 1.11 16.34 6.97
N VAL A 167 -0.02 16.81 6.44
CA VAL A 167 -1.26 16.04 6.36
C VAL A 167 -1.42 15.58 4.92
N LEU A 168 -1.20 14.29 4.65
CA LEU A 168 -1.32 13.73 3.31
C LEU A 168 -2.77 13.78 2.84
N THR A 169 -2.98 14.32 1.64
CA THR A 169 -4.31 14.49 1.04
C THR A 169 -4.57 13.52 -0.11
N GLN A 170 -5.84 13.35 -0.50
CA GLN A 170 -6.19 12.65 -1.74
C GLN A 170 -5.48 13.23 -2.96
N GLN A 171 -5.36 14.56 -3.04
CA GLN A 171 -4.73 15.21 -4.19
C GLN A 171 -3.24 14.88 -4.28
N ASP A 172 -2.53 14.80 -3.17
CA ASP A 172 -1.12 14.39 -3.15
C ASP A 172 -0.94 12.97 -3.70
N ILE A 173 -1.86 12.06 -3.33
CA ILE A 173 -1.86 10.67 -3.78
C ILE A 173 -2.13 10.56 -5.29
N VAL A 174 -3.18 11.23 -5.77
CA VAL A 174 -3.61 11.16 -7.18
C VAL A 174 -2.58 11.80 -8.11
N SER A 175 -1.98 12.92 -7.68
CA SER A 175 -0.92 13.60 -8.44
C SER A 175 0.45 12.94 -8.29
N LYS A 176 0.58 11.94 -7.41
CA LYS A 176 1.87 11.33 -7.04
C LYS A 176 2.89 12.41 -6.66
N ARG A 177 2.45 13.36 -5.81
CA ARG A 177 3.31 14.45 -5.39
C ARG A 177 4.65 13.94 -4.90
N ASP A 178 5.71 14.45 -5.47
CA ASP A 178 7.07 14.16 -5.04
C ASP A 178 7.37 14.90 -3.74
N PHE A 179 7.63 14.11 -2.69
CA PHE A 179 8.04 14.62 -1.39
C PHE A 179 9.52 14.27 -1.17
N PRO A 180 10.36 15.22 -0.74
CA PRO A 180 11.78 14.93 -0.51
C PRO A 180 12.00 13.85 0.56
N ASP A 181 11.02 13.67 1.45
CA ASP A 181 10.97 12.68 2.51
C ASP A 181 9.98 11.54 2.23
N GLY A 182 9.64 11.30 0.96
CA GLY A 182 8.81 10.18 0.53
C GLY A 182 9.48 8.85 0.86
N CYS A 183 8.94 8.07 1.80
CA CYS A 183 9.63 6.92 2.39
C CYS A 183 8.80 5.63 2.48
N VAL A 184 7.48 5.72 2.43
CA VAL A 184 6.61 4.54 2.42
C VAL A 184 5.79 4.52 1.13
N PRO A 185 6.16 3.70 0.17
CA PRO A 185 5.38 3.55 -1.06
C PRO A 185 4.10 2.77 -0.81
N SER A 186 2.99 3.26 -1.32
CA SER A 186 1.71 2.59 -1.28
C SER A 186 1.11 2.43 -2.67
N THR A 187 0.50 1.28 -2.91
CA THR A 187 -0.10 0.91 -4.20
C THR A 187 -1.60 0.64 -4.10
N TRP A 188 -2.18 0.73 -2.89
CA TRP A 188 -3.60 0.46 -2.73
C TRP A 188 -4.44 1.62 -3.27
N SER A 189 -5.61 1.34 -3.82
CA SER A 189 -6.57 2.38 -4.19
C SER A 189 -7.14 3.06 -2.94
N ILE A 190 -7.64 4.28 -3.10
CA ILE A 190 -8.44 4.92 -2.05
C ILE A 190 -9.73 4.12 -1.92
N ASP A 191 -9.85 3.40 -0.83
CA ASP A 191 -10.91 2.43 -0.56
C ASP A 191 -11.70 2.91 0.65
N LEU A 192 -12.79 3.64 0.38
CA LEU A 192 -13.70 4.16 1.37
C LEU A 192 -14.94 3.28 1.43
N HIS A 193 -15.48 3.10 2.62
CA HIS A 193 -16.65 2.28 2.89
C HIS A 193 -17.81 3.14 3.36
N TYR A 194 -18.94 3.02 2.68
CA TYR A 194 -20.18 3.71 2.99
C TYR A 194 -21.34 2.71 3.11
N PRO A 195 -22.42 3.03 3.85
CA PRO A 195 -23.56 2.13 3.94
C PRO A 195 -24.21 1.97 2.56
N LYS A 196 -24.54 0.74 2.21
CA LYS A 196 -25.32 0.45 1.01
C LYS A 196 -26.74 1.02 1.17
N GLN A 197 -27.19 1.80 0.21
CA GLN A 197 -28.41 2.62 0.36
C GLN A 197 -29.67 1.81 0.67
N GLN A 198 -29.80 0.58 0.18
CA GLN A 198 -30.94 -0.29 0.49
C GLN A 198 -31.04 -0.60 2.00
N TYR A 199 -29.91 -0.72 2.69
CA TYR A 199 -29.87 -1.00 4.13
C TYR A 199 -29.99 0.25 4.97
N ALA A 200 -29.57 1.40 4.45
CA ALA A 200 -29.85 2.69 5.06
C ALA A 200 -31.36 2.95 5.15
N LYS A 201 -32.15 2.43 4.21
CA LYS A 201 -33.61 2.49 4.28
C LYS A 201 -34.23 1.49 5.25
N LYS A 202 -33.71 0.23 5.27
CA LYS A 202 -34.24 -0.84 6.14
C LYS A 202 -33.87 -0.64 7.62
N PHE A 203 -32.67 -0.08 7.86
CA PHE A 203 -32.13 0.19 9.19
C PHE A 203 -31.54 1.61 9.27
N PRO A 204 -32.42 2.64 9.25
CA PRO A 204 -31.95 4.04 9.08
C PRO A 204 -31.06 4.53 10.21
N ASP A 205 -31.26 4.05 11.44
CA ASP A 205 -30.47 4.47 12.61
C ASP A 205 -29.13 3.78 12.72
N ASN A 206 -28.97 2.64 12.09
CA ASN A 206 -27.74 1.87 12.10
C ASN A 206 -27.64 0.92 10.90
N PRO A 207 -27.45 1.43 9.69
CA PRO A 207 -27.32 0.59 8.51
C PRO A 207 -26.15 -0.36 8.65
N PHE A 208 -26.31 -1.58 8.19
CA PHE A 208 -25.22 -2.54 8.08
C PHE A 208 -24.97 -2.84 6.60
N ILE A 209 -23.84 -3.46 6.30
CA ILE A 209 -23.34 -3.71 4.95
C ILE A 209 -22.91 -2.42 4.23
N SER A 210 -21.66 -2.40 3.92
CA SER A 210 -21.02 -1.33 3.16
C SER A 210 -20.91 -1.66 1.67
N ILE A 211 -20.71 -0.62 0.90
CA ILE A 211 -20.06 -0.68 -0.42
C ILE A 211 -18.68 -0.08 -0.32
N ALA A 212 -17.73 -0.69 -1.01
CA ALA A 212 -16.41 -0.10 -1.20
C ALA A 212 -16.46 0.90 -2.37
N VAL A 213 -16.05 2.13 -2.11
CA VAL A 213 -15.95 3.18 -3.13
C VAL A 213 -14.46 3.47 -3.35
N HIS A 214 -13.98 3.09 -4.52
CA HIS A 214 -12.58 3.26 -4.88
C HIS A 214 -12.36 4.61 -5.57
N GLY A 215 -11.38 5.37 -5.06
CA GLY A 215 -10.96 6.63 -5.67
C GLY A 215 -10.40 6.43 -7.07
N LYS A 216 -10.81 7.31 -8.00
CA LYS A 216 -10.30 7.31 -9.37
C LYS A 216 -8.92 7.97 -9.43
N GLY A 217 -8.10 7.53 -10.38
CA GLY A 217 -6.78 8.11 -10.66
C GLY A 217 -5.65 7.64 -9.76
N VAL A 218 -5.89 6.72 -8.84
CA VAL A 218 -4.83 6.08 -8.07
C VAL A 218 -4.23 4.96 -8.89
N ASP A 219 -2.94 5.08 -9.20
CA ASP A 219 -2.19 4.05 -9.88
C ASP A 219 -1.74 2.98 -8.89
N ARG A 220 -2.26 1.79 -9.06
CA ARG A 220 -1.95 0.63 -8.20
C ARG A 220 -0.68 -0.11 -8.62
N SER A 221 -0.14 0.17 -9.80
CA SER A 221 1.04 -0.50 -10.31
C SER A 221 2.35 0.12 -9.81
N TYR A 222 2.41 1.44 -9.75
CA TYR A 222 3.64 2.16 -9.44
C TYR A 222 3.66 2.86 -8.07
N GLY A 223 2.52 2.90 -7.40
CA GLY A 223 2.41 3.46 -6.06
C GLY A 223 2.58 4.97 -5.99
N TYR A 224 2.58 5.46 -4.78
CA TYR A 224 2.86 6.85 -4.42
C TYR A 224 3.59 6.89 -3.07
N PRO A 225 4.45 7.88 -2.80
CA PRO A 225 5.18 7.97 -1.55
C PRO A 225 4.34 8.61 -0.44
N ILE A 226 4.40 8.04 0.76
CA ILE A 226 3.93 8.68 1.99
C ILE A 226 5.14 9.35 2.63
N PRO A 227 5.09 10.66 2.93
CA PRO A 227 6.24 11.37 3.49
C PRO A 227 6.45 11.05 4.96
N TYR A 228 7.71 11.06 5.40
CA TYR A 228 8.12 10.83 6.78
C TYR A 228 7.44 11.80 7.76
N ARG A 229 7.21 13.05 7.34
CA ARG A 229 6.52 14.08 8.15
C ARG A 229 5.07 13.75 8.50
N CYS A 230 4.53 12.64 7.99
CA CYS A 230 3.26 12.07 8.44
C CYS A 230 3.42 11.12 9.64
N PHE A 231 4.64 10.81 10.09
CA PHE A 231 4.93 9.74 11.06
C PHE A 231 5.43 10.24 12.42
N TYR A 232 5.36 11.53 12.70
CA TYR A 232 5.62 12.10 14.02
C TYR A 232 4.63 13.22 14.34
N SER A 233 4.41 13.44 15.64
CA SER A 233 3.49 14.48 16.12
C SER A 233 4.09 15.87 15.93
N ARG A 234 3.26 16.83 15.48
CA ARG A 234 3.71 18.21 15.29
C ARG A 234 3.88 18.99 16.57
N ASN A 235 3.27 18.54 17.69
CA ASN A 235 3.25 19.25 18.98
C ASN A 235 3.68 18.40 20.19
N VAL A 236 4.00 17.11 20.00
CA VAL A 236 4.60 16.27 21.05
C VAL A 236 5.97 15.80 20.54
N GLY A 237 7.04 16.38 21.12
CA GLY A 237 8.39 16.37 20.55
C GLY A 237 8.98 14.98 20.33
N ASN A 238 8.70 14.00 21.21
CA ASN A 238 9.27 12.65 21.15
C ASN A 238 8.24 11.56 20.75
N LEU A 239 7.15 11.94 20.09
CA LEU A 239 6.10 11.01 19.68
C LEU A 239 6.12 10.72 18.17
N PHE A 240 6.43 9.48 17.83
CA PHE A 240 6.19 8.91 16.51
C PHE A 240 4.78 8.34 16.41
N MET A 241 4.34 8.07 15.17
CA MET A 241 3.08 7.41 14.88
C MET A 241 3.17 6.53 13.62
N ALA A 242 2.52 5.38 13.66
CA ALA A 242 2.43 4.46 12.51
C ALA A 242 1.06 3.78 12.46
N GLY A 243 0.66 3.34 11.27
CA GLY A 243 -0.63 2.68 11.07
C GLY A 243 -1.77 3.64 10.77
N ARG A 244 -2.99 3.31 11.21
CA ARG A 244 -4.21 4.09 10.90
C ARG A 244 -4.25 5.50 11.50
N CYS A 245 -3.43 5.78 12.49
CA CYS A 245 -3.44 7.04 13.20
C CYS A 245 -2.43 8.08 12.68
N ILE A 246 -1.78 7.85 11.56
CA ILE A 246 -0.85 8.80 10.96
C ILE A 246 -1.55 10.05 10.42
N SER A 247 -0.76 11.06 10.05
CA SER A 247 -1.23 12.37 9.62
C SER A 247 -1.74 12.37 8.17
N VAL A 248 -3.02 12.09 7.99
CA VAL A 248 -3.67 12.00 6.68
C VAL A 248 -5.12 12.52 6.75
N THR A 249 -5.68 12.94 5.61
CA THR A 249 -7.12 13.21 5.51
C THR A 249 -7.94 11.91 5.51
N HIS A 250 -9.25 12.00 5.66
CA HIS A 250 -10.18 10.88 5.56
C HIS A 250 -10.00 10.07 4.26
N GLU A 251 -9.93 10.77 3.12
CA GLU A 251 -9.80 10.13 1.81
C GLU A 251 -8.44 9.43 1.68
N ALA A 252 -7.37 10.09 2.11
CA ALA A 252 -6.04 9.50 2.08
C ALA A 252 -5.94 8.28 3.01
N LEU A 253 -6.65 8.28 4.15
CA LEU A 253 -6.72 7.11 5.03
C LEU A 253 -7.25 5.87 4.30
N GLY A 254 -8.16 6.04 3.35
CA GLY A 254 -8.72 4.93 2.56
C GLY A 254 -7.67 4.02 1.94
N THR A 255 -6.50 4.55 1.59
CA THR A 255 -5.41 3.77 1.00
C THR A 255 -4.26 3.47 1.96
N THR A 256 -3.97 4.37 2.91
CA THR A 256 -2.79 4.22 3.79
C THR A 256 -2.98 3.21 4.92
N ARG A 257 -4.23 2.86 5.27
CA ARG A 257 -4.58 2.00 6.41
C ARG A 257 -4.39 0.50 6.18
N VAL A 258 -4.01 0.05 4.98
CA VAL A 258 -3.85 -1.38 4.71
C VAL A 258 -2.62 -1.97 5.39
N MET A 259 -2.70 -3.23 5.83
CA MET A 259 -1.73 -3.86 6.73
C MET A 259 -0.28 -3.78 6.22
N LYS A 260 -0.04 -4.05 4.94
CA LYS A 260 1.31 -4.00 4.36
C LYS A 260 1.91 -2.60 4.44
N THR A 261 1.14 -1.58 4.06
CA THR A 261 1.56 -0.18 4.15
C THR A 261 1.85 0.21 5.60
N CYS A 262 0.97 -0.18 6.55
CA CYS A 262 1.19 0.05 7.98
C CYS A 262 2.47 -0.63 8.51
N GLY A 263 2.78 -1.83 8.03
CA GLY A 263 4.03 -2.53 8.38
C GLY A 263 5.28 -1.75 7.93
N MET A 264 5.26 -1.23 6.71
CA MET A 264 6.36 -0.40 6.19
C MET A 264 6.52 0.92 6.98
N MET A 265 5.42 1.54 7.41
CA MET A 265 5.49 2.73 8.29
C MET A 265 6.23 2.42 9.59
N GLY A 266 5.94 1.28 10.21
CA GLY A 266 6.62 0.84 11.44
C GLY A 266 8.12 0.64 11.23
N GLU A 267 8.54 0.11 10.08
CA GLU A 267 9.95 -0.02 9.74
C GLU A 267 10.64 1.34 9.61
N VAL A 268 10.03 2.30 8.91
CA VAL A 268 10.56 3.66 8.77
C VAL A 268 10.65 4.36 10.13
N VAL A 269 9.61 4.25 10.96
CA VAL A 269 9.61 4.82 12.32
C VAL A 269 10.74 4.21 13.17
N GLY A 270 10.96 2.89 13.09
CA GLY A 270 12.06 2.23 13.80
C GLY A 270 13.44 2.74 13.35
N LYS A 271 13.65 2.94 12.05
CA LYS A 271 14.90 3.50 11.50
C LYS A 271 15.08 4.96 11.92
N ALA A 272 14.04 5.78 11.86
CA ALA A 272 14.08 7.16 12.32
C ALA A 272 14.37 7.26 13.82
N ALA A 273 13.76 6.41 14.65
CA ALA A 273 14.05 6.36 16.08
C ALA A 273 15.50 5.96 16.37
N SER A 274 16.11 5.11 15.53
CA SER A 274 17.55 4.80 15.67
C SER A 274 18.45 5.99 15.36
N ILE A 275 18.04 6.85 14.42
CA ILE A 275 18.72 8.12 14.09
C ILE A 275 18.57 9.09 15.26
N CYS A 276 17.36 9.23 15.80
CA CYS A 276 17.14 10.08 17.00
C CYS A 276 18.04 9.67 18.15
N ALA A 277 18.11 8.38 18.46
CA ALA A 277 18.97 7.86 19.52
C ALA A 277 20.48 8.06 19.23
N LEU A 278 20.87 8.06 17.95
CA LEU A 278 22.25 8.23 17.53
C LEU A 278 22.75 9.68 17.65
N TYR A 279 21.87 10.62 17.32
CA TYR A 279 22.21 12.05 17.30
C TYR A 279 21.64 12.83 18.49
N ASP A 280 20.94 12.17 19.42
CA ASP A 280 20.23 12.78 20.55
C ASP A 280 19.31 13.93 20.10
N CYS A 281 18.45 13.64 19.12
CA CYS A 281 17.59 14.61 18.45
C CYS A 281 16.12 14.16 18.38
N ASP A 282 15.21 15.09 18.14
CA ASP A 282 13.79 14.78 18.05
C ASP A 282 13.38 14.21 16.69
N PRO A 283 12.24 13.52 16.59
CA PRO A 283 11.69 13.03 15.32
C PRO A 283 11.65 14.06 14.17
N ARG A 284 11.35 15.31 14.47
CA ARG A 284 11.36 16.40 13.49
C ARG A 284 12.75 16.70 12.95
N ASP A 285 13.76 16.65 13.80
CA ASP A 285 15.16 16.91 13.43
C ASP A 285 15.68 15.87 12.42
N VAL A 286 15.12 14.65 12.42
CA VAL A 286 15.45 13.65 11.38
C VAL A 286 15.11 14.18 10.00
N TYR A 287 13.98 14.87 9.85
CA TYR A 287 13.65 15.52 8.57
C TYR A 287 14.53 16.74 8.31
N GLU A 288 14.74 17.57 9.32
CA GLU A 288 15.40 18.86 9.16
C GLU A 288 16.92 18.76 8.99
N GLN A 289 17.56 17.75 9.62
CA GLN A 289 19.01 17.68 9.75
C GLN A 289 19.61 16.33 9.31
N HIS A 290 18.82 15.23 9.30
CA HIS A 290 19.30 13.86 9.09
C HIS A 290 18.50 13.08 8.04
N LEU A 291 17.85 13.80 7.10
CA LEU A 291 17.01 13.18 6.08
C LEU A 291 17.80 12.22 5.17
N GLU A 292 19.04 12.57 4.85
CA GLU A 292 19.91 11.74 4.02
C GLU A 292 20.23 10.40 4.71
N ASP A 293 20.48 10.40 6.02
CA ASP A 293 20.68 9.18 6.79
C ASP A 293 19.44 8.30 6.79
N LEU A 294 18.25 8.89 6.92
CA LEU A 294 16.99 8.15 6.84
C LEU A 294 16.80 7.54 5.44
N ILE A 295 17.01 8.32 4.37
CA ILE A 295 16.88 7.86 2.98
C ILE A 295 17.86 6.71 2.70
N GLU A 296 19.08 6.77 3.21
CA GLU A 296 20.05 5.68 3.09
C GLU A 296 19.56 4.41 3.81
N LEU A 297 19.11 4.54 5.06
CA LEU A 297 18.66 3.40 5.86
C LEU A 297 17.40 2.72 5.30
N ILE A 298 16.42 3.48 4.76
CA ILE A 298 15.19 2.88 4.22
C ILE A 298 15.42 2.07 2.93
N ARG A 299 16.55 2.26 2.26
CA ARG A 299 16.95 1.48 1.08
C ARG A 299 17.63 0.15 1.44
N LEU A 300 17.87 -0.09 2.71
CA LEU A 300 18.56 -1.27 3.23
C LEU A 300 17.58 -2.21 3.93
N PRO A 301 17.91 -3.50 4.09
CA PRO A 301 17.11 -4.46 4.84
C PRO A 301 16.73 -3.95 6.23
N GLY A 302 15.64 -4.48 6.78
CA GLY A 302 15.21 -4.21 8.15
C GLY A 302 16.33 -4.47 9.16
N LYS A 303 16.35 -3.74 10.28
CA LYS A 303 17.40 -3.73 11.30
C LYS A 303 18.75 -3.14 10.86
N ALA A 304 18.91 -2.65 9.63
CA ALA A 304 20.10 -1.90 9.22
C ALA A 304 20.23 -0.64 10.08
N ARG A 305 21.40 -0.43 10.68
CA ARG A 305 21.67 0.69 11.60
C ARG A 305 23.15 1.04 11.69
N ARG A 306 23.43 2.27 12.11
CA ARG A 306 24.75 2.68 12.58
C ARG A 306 24.82 2.60 14.10
N SER A 307 25.98 2.32 14.65
CA SER A 307 26.24 2.35 16.09
C SER A 307 26.82 3.70 16.56
N THR A 308 27.38 4.49 15.64
CA THR A 308 27.90 5.85 15.88
C THR A 308 27.61 6.71 14.65
N PRO A 309 27.55 8.05 14.77
CA PRO A 309 27.25 8.94 13.65
C PRO A 309 28.12 8.75 12.40
N SER A 310 29.40 8.48 12.60
CA SER A 310 30.38 8.22 11.52
C SER A 310 30.67 6.73 11.28
N GLY A 311 29.94 5.84 11.96
CA GLY A 311 30.16 4.38 11.85
C GLY A 311 29.60 3.81 10.56
N GLU A 312 30.13 2.66 10.17
CA GLU A 312 29.56 1.90 9.06
C GLU A 312 28.16 1.37 9.41
N ILE A 313 27.31 1.24 8.39
CA ILE A 313 26.00 0.60 8.55
C ILE A 313 26.20 -0.91 8.70
N THR A 314 25.63 -1.45 9.77
CA THR A 314 25.59 -2.89 10.01
C THR A 314 24.21 -3.44 9.66
N ILE A 315 24.20 -4.58 8.95
CA ILE A 315 22.98 -5.33 8.64
C ILE A 315 23.11 -6.68 9.35
N PRO A 316 22.29 -6.96 10.38
CA PRO A 316 22.31 -8.26 11.03
C PRO A 316 21.98 -9.42 10.09
N ASP A 317 22.56 -10.59 10.31
CA ASP A 317 22.36 -11.79 9.48
C ASP A 317 20.88 -12.25 9.45
N ASP A 318 20.12 -11.96 10.52
CA ASP A 318 18.69 -12.26 10.63
C ASP A 318 17.79 -11.13 10.08
N ALA A 319 18.35 -10.12 9.42
CA ALA A 319 17.56 -9.04 8.85
C ALA A 319 16.69 -9.56 7.70
N LEU A 320 15.41 -9.25 7.76
CA LEU A 320 14.51 -9.52 6.65
C LEU A 320 14.90 -8.68 5.43
N PRO A 321 14.84 -9.24 4.22
CA PRO A 321 15.07 -8.48 3.00
C PRO A 321 14.18 -7.24 2.95
N LEU A 322 14.70 -6.18 2.34
CA LEU A 322 13.90 -4.98 2.08
C LEU A 322 12.65 -5.39 1.30
N ALA A 323 11.49 -5.12 1.86
CA ALA A 323 10.26 -5.20 1.10
C ALA A 323 10.30 -4.07 0.06
N GLY A 324 10.36 -4.42 -1.21
CA GLY A 324 10.22 -3.44 -2.27
C GLY A 324 8.89 -2.65 -2.10
N PRO A 325 8.79 -1.47 -2.67
CA PRO A 325 7.62 -0.60 -2.54
C PRO A 325 6.31 -1.33 -2.85
N MET A 326 6.36 -2.29 -3.73
CA MET A 326 5.19 -3.05 -4.19
C MET A 326 5.25 -4.53 -3.77
N GLY A 327 6.15 -4.88 -2.87
CA GLY A 327 6.51 -6.26 -2.55
C GLY A 327 7.51 -6.84 -3.55
N PRO A 328 7.66 -8.17 -3.60
CA PRO A 328 8.44 -8.79 -4.66
C PRO A 328 7.84 -8.43 -6.02
N PRO A 329 8.66 -8.27 -7.06
CA PRO A 329 8.17 -8.03 -8.41
C PRO A 329 7.08 -9.03 -8.81
N THR A 330 6.01 -8.52 -9.40
CA THR A 330 4.90 -9.37 -9.90
C THR A 330 5.18 -9.92 -11.29
N GLY A 331 6.16 -9.32 -11.98
CA GLY A 331 6.74 -9.77 -13.24
C GLY A 331 8.15 -10.34 -13.06
N GLN A 332 8.98 -10.18 -14.08
CA GLN A 332 10.39 -10.60 -14.06
C GLN A 332 11.19 -9.65 -13.16
N ASP A 333 11.90 -10.16 -12.19
CA ASP A 333 12.77 -9.36 -11.32
C ASP A 333 13.99 -8.85 -12.11
N ALA A 334 14.06 -7.55 -12.35
CA ALA A 334 15.13 -6.91 -13.11
C ALA A 334 16.52 -7.24 -12.57
N THR A 335 16.66 -7.43 -11.25
CA THR A 335 17.94 -7.74 -10.59
C THR A 335 18.45 -9.16 -10.86
N LYS A 336 17.56 -10.04 -11.33
CA LYS A 336 17.87 -11.44 -11.67
C LYS A 336 18.06 -11.66 -13.18
N LEU A 337 17.81 -10.64 -13.98
CA LEU A 337 18.00 -10.71 -15.43
C LEU A 337 19.49 -10.50 -15.78
N GLU A 338 19.96 -11.28 -16.73
CA GLU A 338 21.32 -11.13 -17.24
C GLU A 338 21.48 -9.82 -18.02
N GLY A 339 22.64 -9.15 -17.85
CA GLY A 339 22.96 -7.88 -18.49
C GLY A 339 22.59 -6.65 -17.67
N VAL A 340 22.59 -5.49 -18.30
CA VAL A 340 22.16 -4.22 -17.69
C VAL A 340 20.71 -3.97 -18.11
N VAL A 341 19.79 -3.98 -17.17
CA VAL A 341 18.37 -3.79 -17.39
C VAL A 341 17.94 -2.47 -16.75
N VAL A 342 17.27 -1.62 -17.54
CA VAL A 342 16.68 -0.36 -17.10
C VAL A 342 15.17 -0.45 -17.34
N ASP A 343 14.42 -0.38 -16.26
CA ASP A 343 12.97 -0.48 -16.23
C ASP A 343 12.28 0.82 -16.67
N ASP A 344 11.01 0.77 -17.10
CA ASP A 344 10.27 1.96 -17.51
C ASP A 344 10.07 2.99 -16.40
N THR A 345 10.14 2.55 -15.13
CA THR A 345 10.11 3.43 -13.94
C THR A 345 11.37 4.28 -13.80
N GLN A 346 12.47 3.88 -14.45
CA GLN A 346 13.76 4.58 -14.46
C GLN A 346 13.94 5.42 -15.74
N ALA A 347 13.05 5.28 -16.72
CA ALA A 347 13.11 6.04 -17.95
C ALA A 347 12.66 7.49 -17.75
N ARG A 348 13.27 8.42 -18.49
CA ARG A 348 12.76 9.78 -18.60
C ARG A 348 11.57 9.78 -19.56
N LEU A 349 10.39 10.10 -19.04
CA LEU A 349 9.15 10.13 -19.79
C LEU A 349 8.79 11.54 -20.22
N GLU A 350 8.33 11.70 -21.46
CA GLU A 350 7.76 12.92 -21.99
C GLU A 350 6.37 12.60 -22.59
N GLY A 351 5.41 13.52 -22.45
CA GLY A 351 4.03 13.30 -22.88
C GLY A 351 3.25 12.41 -21.92
N SER A 352 2.11 11.90 -22.38
CA SER A 352 1.19 11.09 -21.54
C SER A 352 1.36 9.60 -21.80
N TRP A 353 1.61 8.85 -20.74
CA TRP A 353 1.71 7.41 -20.72
C TRP A 353 0.65 6.81 -19.79
N THR A 354 0.04 5.73 -20.20
CA THR A 354 -0.91 4.96 -19.37
C THR A 354 -0.19 3.74 -18.82
N GLU A 355 -0.37 3.47 -17.55
CA GLU A 355 0.22 2.33 -16.85
C GLU A 355 -0.65 1.08 -16.97
N GLY A 356 -0.03 -0.08 -17.01
CA GLY A 356 -0.70 -1.37 -17.13
C GLY A 356 0.10 -2.53 -16.54
N ALA A 357 -0.61 -3.57 -16.11
CA ALA A 357 -0.05 -4.83 -15.62
C ALA A 357 -0.90 -6.03 -16.06
N GLY A 358 -1.77 -5.85 -17.06
CA GLY A 358 -2.70 -6.89 -17.54
C GLY A 358 -2.05 -7.96 -18.42
N LEU A 359 -0.93 -7.65 -19.10
CA LEU A 359 -0.14 -8.63 -19.84
C LEU A 359 0.90 -9.25 -18.93
N LYS A 360 1.23 -10.52 -19.13
CA LYS A 360 2.24 -11.22 -18.34
C LYS A 360 3.66 -10.97 -18.86
N ASN A 361 4.67 -11.37 -18.10
CA ASN A 361 6.10 -11.34 -18.45
C ASN A 361 6.72 -9.94 -18.57
N TYR A 362 6.07 -8.91 -18.03
CA TYR A 362 6.70 -7.60 -17.88
C TYR A 362 7.83 -7.64 -16.83
N VAL A 363 8.67 -6.62 -16.84
CA VAL A 363 9.73 -6.44 -15.86
C VAL A 363 9.17 -5.74 -14.62
N ASN A 364 9.58 -6.15 -13.44
CA ASN A 364 9.18 -5.65 -12.13
C ASN A 364 7.64 -5.65 -11.91
N TYR A 365 6.97 -4.51 -12.03
CA TYR A 365 5.61 -4.32 -11.51
C TYR A 365 4.56 -3.99 -12.58
N GLY A 366 4.98 -3.71 -13.81
CA GLY A 366 4.08 -3.32 -14.89
C GLY A 366 4.82 -2.79 -16.11
N TYR A 367 4.10 -2.15 -16.97
CA TYR A 367 4.56 -1.54 -18.22
C TYR A 367 3.75 -0.28 -18.51
N ARG A 368 4.20 0.54 -19.47
CA ARG A 368 3.43 1.69 -19.93
C ARG A 368 3.08 1.61 -21.41
N TYR A 369 2.04 2.33 -21.79
CA TYR A 369 1.67 2.45 -23.19
C TYR A 369 1.09 3.82 -23.51
N ALA A 370 1.24 4.25 -24.76
CA ALA A 370 0.74 5.52 -25.26
C ALA A 370 0.04 5.37 -26.60
N SER A 371 -0.87 6.29 -26.91
CA SER A 371 -1.55 6.35 -28.19
C SER A 371 -0.56 6.69 -29.32
N PRO A 372 -0.77 6.16 -30.54
CA PRO A 372 0.06 6.52 -31.68
C PRO A 372 -0.01 8.02 -31.95
N LYS A 373 1.11 8.60 -32.36
CA LYS A 373 1.23 10.02 -32.73
C LYS A 373 0.83 11.02 -31.64
N SER A 374 0.98 10.61 -30.37
CA SER A 374 0.65 11.45 -29.20
C SER A 374 1.76 12.43 -28.81
N GLY A 375 2.93 12.36 -29.47
CA GLY A 375 4.13 13.12 -29.06
C GLY A 375 4.80 12.57 -27.80
N ALA A 376 4.37 11.41 -27.29
CA ALA A 376 4.98 10.81 -26.11
C ALA A 376 6.30 10.09 -26.47
N SER A 377 7.29 10.21 -25.57
CA SER A 377 8.56 9.51 -25.66
C SER A 377 9.06 9.01 -24.31
N ALA A 378 9.83 7.91 -24.34
CA ALA A 378 10.50 7.34 -23.17
C ALA A 378 11.99 7.15 -23.50
N THR A 379 12.89 7.75 -22.71
CA THR A 379 14.32 7.67 -22.89
C THR A 379 14.97 6.89 -21.75
N TYR A 380 15.61 5.79 -22.09
CA TYR A 380 16.37 4.92 -21.20
C TYR A 380 17.85 5.24 -21.32
N THR A 381 18.53 5.37 -20.19
CA THR A 381 19.96 5.57 -20.12
C THR A 381 20.62 4.30 -19.59
N LEU A 382 21.50 3.69 -20.38
CA LEU A 382 22.19 2.45 -20.04
C LEU A 382 23.71 2.67 -20.09
N LYS A 383 24.42 2.03 -19.18
CA LYS A 383 25.87 2.13 -19.05
C LYS A 383 26.51 0.76 -19.13
N SER A 384 27.48 0.58 -20.01
CA SER A 384 28.18 -0.69 -20.15
C SER A 384 29.05 -1.01 -18.93
N PRO A 385 29.01 -2.21 -18.34
CA PRO A 385 29.85 -2.56 -17.20
C PRO A 385 31.32 -2.79 -17.57
N LYS A 386 31.60 -3.15 -18.82
CA LYS A 386 32.95 -3.37 -19.37
C LYS A 386 32.99 -3.09 -20.87
N ALA A 387 34.15 -2.99 -21.45
CA ALA A 387 34.30 -2.90 -22.91
C ALA A 387 33.87 -4.23 -23.58
N GLY A 388 33.06 -4.13 -24.64
CA GLY A 388 32.52 -5.29 -25.34
C GLY A 388 31.47 -4.95 -26.38
N ARG A 389 31.00 -5.99 -27.07
CA ARG A 389 29.87 -5.90 -28.00
C ARG A 389 28.60 -6.29 -27.30
N TYR A 390 27.59 -5.42 -27.40
CA TYR A 390 26.33 -5.57 -26.70
C TYR A 390 25.15 -5.61 -27.67
N LEU A 391 24.19 -6.50 -27.41
CA LEU A 391 22.88 -6.51 -28.01
C LEU A 391 21.95 -5.60 -27.18
N ILE A 392 21.23 -4.73 -27.87
CA ILE A 392 20.17 -3.90 -27.28
C ILE A 392 18.84 -4.61 -27.50
N GLU A 393 18.11 -4.90 -26.43
CA GLU A 393 16.81 -5.53 -26.47
C GLU A 393 15.75 -4.69 -25.75
N LEU A 394 14.53 -4.70 -26.27
CA LEU A 394 13.34 -4.15 -25.63
C LEU A 394 12.52 -5.29 -25.05
N PHE A 395 12.04 -5.15 -23.82
CA PHE A 395 10.97 -5.98 -23.30
C PHE A 395 9.65 -5.46 -23.86
N SER A 396 8.89 -6.31 -24.50
CA SER A 396 7.63 -5.91 -25.17
C SER A 396 6.67 -7.08 -25.27
N GLN A 397 5.59 -7.01 -24.52
CA GLN A 397 4.54 -8.01 -24.54
C GLN A 397 3.66 -7.79 -25.77
N ALA A 398 3.74 -8.74 -26.71
CA ALA A 398 3.04 -8.67 -27.98
C ALA A 398 1.50 -8.64 -27.79
N HIS A 399 0.85 -7.71 -28.48
CA HIS A 399 -0.61 -7.61 -28.47
C HIS A 399 -1.13 -7.05 -29.80
N PRO A 400 -2.32 -7.47 -30.30
CA PRO A 400 -2.82 -7.06 -31.62
C PRO A 400 -2.98 -5.55 -31.83
N ASN A 401 -3.18 -4.77 -30.76
CA ASN A 401 -3.32 -3.32 -30.86
C ASN A 401 -1.99 -2.55 -30.87
N ARG A 402 -0.84 -3.24 -30.72
CA ARG A 402 0.49 -2.58 -30.70
C ARG A 402 0.86 -2.03 -32.07
N SER A 403 1.80 -1.08 -32.07
CA SER A 403 2.37 -0.54 -33.30
C SER A 403 3.24 -1.57 -34.01
N THR A 404 3.14 -1.63 -35.36
CA THR A 404 4.09 -2.36 -36.22
C THR A 404 5.28 -1.47 -36.64
N LYS A 405 5.25 -0.19 -36.28
CA LYS A 405 6.22 0.82 -36.69
C LYS A 405 6.64 1.73 -35.52
N THR A 406 6.92 1.14 -34.36
CA THR A 406 7.39 1.91 -33.21
C THR A 406 8.78 2.47 -33.48
N PRO A 407 8.98 3.83 -33.46
CA PRO A 407 10.30 4.41 -33.64
C PRO A 407 11.15 4.22 -32.38
N VAL A 408 12.34 3.67 -32.57
CA VAL A 408 13.34 3.45 -31.51
C VAL A 408 14.65 4.10 -31.95
N THR A 409 15.14 5.08 -31.20
CA THR A 409 16.37 5.79 -31.48
C THR A 409 17.44 5.42 -30.47
N VAL A 410 18.56 4.90 -30.94
CA VAL A 410 19.75 4.62 -30.15
C VAL A 410 20.78 5.74 -30.38
N ARG A 411 21.30 6.31 -29.29
CA ARG A 411 22.31 7.38 -29.33
C ARG A 411 23.51 7.00 -28.45
N ARG A 412 24.72 7.26 -28.99
CA ARG A 412 26.00 7.16 -28.29
C ARG A 412 26.86 8.36 -28.71
N GLY A 413 26.99 9.37 -27.88
CA GLY A 413 27.59 10.65 -28.28
C GLY A 413 26.94 11.22 -29.55
N ASP A 414 27.75 11.48 -30.59
CA ASP A 414 27.23 11.98 -31.89
C ASP A 414 26.64 10.87 -32.79
N PHE A 415 26.83 9.62 -32.44
CA PHE A 415 26.29 8.50 -33.20
C PHE A 415 24.80 8.34 -32.87
N VAL A 416 23.95 8.39 -33.91
CA VAL A 416 22.51 8.25 -33.79
C VAL A 416 21.99 7.27 -34.87
N ARG A 417 21.21 6.28 -34.40
CA ARG A 417 20.48 5.35 -35.29
C ARG A 417 19.03 5.26 -34.89
N THR A 418 18.13 5.25 -35.87
CA THR A 418 16.70 5.05 -35.62
C THR A 418 16.21 3.79 -36.32
N PHE A 419 15.43 3.01 -35.60
CA PHE A 419 14.84 1.76 -36.04
C PHE A 419 13.31 1.84 -36.02
N SER A 420 12.66 1.02 -36.83
CA SER A 420 11.22 0.81 -36.79
C SER A 420 10.96 -0.60 -36.24
N VAL A 421 10.32 -0.67 -35.07
CA VAL A 421 10.11 -1.94 -34.35
C VAL A 421 8.66 -2.37 -34.42
N ASP A 422 8.41 -3.63 -34.78
CA ASP A 422 7.08 -4.25 -34.72
C ASP A 422 6.84 -4.88 -33.34
N GLN A 423 5.99 -4.25 -32.53
CA GLN A 423 5.64 -4.71 -31.20
C GLN A 423 4.48 -5.73 -31.18
N ARG A 424 3.99 -6.19 -32.34
CA ARG A 424 3.06 -7.32 -32.45
C ARG A 424 3.78 -8.66 -32.57
N THR A 425 5.10 -8.63 -32.89
CA THR A 425 5.90 -9.83 -33.05
C THR A 425 6.03 -10.55 -31.72
N LYS A 426 5.55 -11.80 -31.67
CA LYS A 426 5.75 -12.67 -30.52
C LYS A 426 7.18 -13.24 -30.56
N SER A 427 7.89 -13.10 -29.46
CA SER A 427 9.11 -13.84 -29.20
C SER A 427 8.90 -14.81 -28.04
N ALA A 428 9.76 -15.81 -27.92
CA ALA A 428 9.68 -16.80 -26.83
C ALA A 428 9.82 -16.19 -25.43
N GLU A 429 10.48 -15.03 -25.34
CA GLU A 429 10.83 -14.36 -24.10
C GLU A 429 10.26 -12.92 -24.01
N ASP A 430 9.32 -12.56 -24.88
CA ASP A 430 8.74 -11.22 -24.99
C ASP A 430 9.80 -10.11 -25.13
N ARG A 431 10.86 -10.38 -25.93
CA ARG A 431 11.98 -9.47 -26.18
C ARG A 431 12.15 -9.21 -27.67
N ILE A 432 12.48 -7.99 -28.03
CA ILE A 432 12.72 -7.57 -29.39
C ILE A 432 14.16 -7.05 -29.49
N ALA A 433 14.98 -7.72 -30.28
CA ALA A 433 16.35 -7.26 -30.59
C ALA A 433 16.28 -6.01 -31.49
N VAL A 434 17.00 -4.95 -31.12
CA VAL A 434 17.03 -3.67 -31.86
C VAL A 434 18.31 -3.54 -32.68
N ASP A 435 19.47 -3.60 -32.04
CA ASP A 435 20.78 -3.43 -32.66
C ASP A 435 21.90 -4.05 -31.81
N THR A 436 23.08 -4.22 -32.40
CA THR A 436 24.30 -4.52 -31.67
C THR A 436 25.26 -3.35 -31.76
N ILE A 437 25.90 -3.03 -30.63
CA ILE A 437 26.80 -1.87 -30.51
C ILE A 437 28.09 -2.24 -29.73
N ASP A 438 29.22 -1.75 -30.20
CA ASP A 438 30.48 -1.89 -29.46
C ASP A 438 30.60 -0.71 -28.49
N LEU A 439 30.83 -1.01 -27.21
CA LEU A 439 30.92 -0.02 -26.12
C LEU A 439 32.24 -0.18 -25.39
N LYS A 440 32.79 0.97 -24.92
CA LYS A 440 33.89 0.99 -23.97
C LYS A 440 33.36 0.71 -22.57
N GLU A 441 34.24 0.43 -21.63
CA GLU A 441 33.89 0.34 -20.23
C GLU A 441 33.31 1.67 -19.75
N LEU A 442 32.18 1.57 -19.00
CA LEU A 442 31.42 2.70 -18.45
C LEU A 442 30.88 3.68 -19.52
N GLU A 443 30.87 3.28 -20.79
CA GLU A 443 30.26 4.11 -21.85
C GLU A 443 28.74 4.11 -21.76
N GLU A 444 28.16 5.29 -21.91
CA GLU A 444 26.72 5.52 -21.80
C GLU A 444 26.06 5.58 -23.17
N ILE A 445 24.89 4.94 -23.29
CA ILE A 445 24.00 5.10 -24.42
C ILE A 445 22.61 5.49 -23.96
N THR A 446 21.83 6.12 -24.84
CA THR A 446 20.41 6.30 -24.64
C THR A 446 19.59 5.57 -25.69
N VAL A 447 18.48 4.99 -25.27
CA VAL A 447 17.48 4.37 -26.13
C VAL A 447 16.17 5.11 -25.93
N THR A 448 15.69 5.79 -26.97
CA THR A 448 14.43 6.54 -26.93
C THR A 448 13.37 5.82 -27.76
N ILE A 449 12.24 5.54 -27.14
CA ILE A 449 11.04 4.95 -27.77
C ILE A 449 9.99 6.06 -27.89
N GLY A 450 9.53 6.33 -29.11
CA GLY A 450 8.61 7.42 -29.39
C GLY A 450 7.30 6.95 -30.02
N THR A 451 6.37 7.87 -30.16
CA THR A 451 5.03 7.61 -30.74
C THR A 451 4.80 8.25 -32.10
N ASP A 452 5.71 9.09 -32.60
CA ASP A 452 5.44 10.01 -33.72
C ASP A 452 5.03 9.33 -35.02
N ASN A 453 5.65 8.24 -35.41
CA ASN A 453 5.34 7.50 -36.64
C ASN A 453 4.64 6.17 -36.40
N ALA A 454 4.18 5.95 -35.16
CA ALA A 454 3.51 4.72 -34.78
C ALA A 454 2.14 4.58 -35.46
N ASP A 455 1.78 3.36 -35.87
CA ASP A 455 0.50 2.98 -36.49
C ASP A 455 -0.44 2.25 -35.54
N GLY A 456 -0.05 2.09 -34.27
CA GLY A 456 -0.80 1.46 -33.20
C GLY A 456 -0.29 1.92 -31.84
N THR A 457 -0.84 1.40 -30.77
CA THR A 457 -0.40 1.70 -29.41
C THR A 457 1.07 1.35 -29.22
N VAL A 458 1.87 2.32 -28.75
CA VAL A 458 3.27 2.11 -28.41
C VAL A 458 3.36 1.60 -26.98
N HIS A 459 4.12 0.55 -26.80
CA HIS A 459 4.35 -0.11 -25.51
C HIS A 459 5.80 0.07 -25.07
N ILE A 460 6.00 0.35 -23.80
CA ILE A 460 7.31 0.39 -23.15
C ILE A 460 7.27 -0.43 -21.86
N ASP A 461 8.39 -1.08 -21.59
CA ASP A 461 8.62 -1.85 -20.36
C ASP A 461 10.09 -1.63 -19.97
N ALA A 462 10.98 -2.56 -20.17
CA ALA A 462 12.39 -2.38 -19.88
C ALA A 462 13.25 -2.40 -21.17
N VAL A 463 14.44 -1.82 -21.08
CA VAL A 463 15.50 -1.93 -22.08
C VAL A 463 16.71 -2.61 -21.46
N ARG A 464 17.32 -3.55 -22.21
CA ARG A 464 18.46 -4.34 -21.77
C ARG A 464 19.66 -4.19 -22.68
N LEU A 465 20.85 -4.09 -22.08
CA LEU A 465 22.14 -4.38 -22.73
C LEU A 465 22.63 -5.76 -22.29
N ILE A 466 22.77 -6.68 -23.23
CA ILE A 466 23.36 -8.00 -22.97
C ILE A 466 24.59 -8.20 -23.85
N GLU A 467 25.66 -8.77 -23.29
CA GLU A 467 26.86 -9.05 -24.05
C GLU A 467 26.55 -10.01 -25.21
N SER A 468 26.88 -9.58 -26.42
CA SER A 468 26.76 -10.43 -27.62
C SER A 468 27.90 -11.42 -27.66
N LYS A 469 27.56 -12.71 -27.69
CA LYS A 469 28.54 -13.78 -27.85
C LYS A 469 29.16 -13.79 -29.24
#